data_3eafe98d6eb29acb80b39dc505b2c675
#
_entry.id   3eafe98d6eb29acb80b39dc505b2c675
#
_cell.length_a   1.000
_cell.length_b   1.000
_cell.length_c   1.000
_cell.angle_alpha   90.00
_cell.angle_beta   90.00
_cell.angle_gamma   90.00
#
_symmetry.space_group_name_H-M   'P 1'
#
loop_
_entity.id
_entity.type
_entity.pdbx_description
1 polymer ?
#
loop_
_entity_poly.entity_id
_entity_poly.type
_entity_poly.pdbx_seq_one_letter_code
_entity_poly.pdbx_strand_id
1 'polypeptide(L)'
;HFALRPWQQGFLTECLRHYTNYGIVRLLLADEVGLGKTLSLGTAALALCLLRDREEKRQKPVVIFAPATLCEQWQTEMIDKLGIPCARWDTQKKVWLDPEERSISPAGREQIVSCPLRIGIVSTGLMMRDSLEKQHLMSLRFGVVILDEAHKARIRQGFGADAGSPNELLAFAREIAARSEHVLLGTATPIQTRPEDLWDLVGILHQGDGSFVLGNDFAKWHTPDEALPIISGQQDITGLGHAWELLRSPLPLVRSTEEPRARRLFSAIRQDLDLGDTKANCNRPLTDLSIETRELFEEELERRISKATFFQRENPFTRHVVLRKRTDLEDSGLLPKIGVDLHPDRELARDVQR
;
A
#
# COMPACT_ATOMS: atom_id res chain seq x y z
N HIS A 1 20.47 -13.47 16.06
CA HIS A 1 19.89 -13.51 14.72
C HIS A 1 18.43 -13.07 14.82
N PHE A 2 18.10 -11.93 14.20
CA PHE A 2 16.71 -11.50 14.07
C PHE A 2 16.01 -12.35 13.00
N ALA A 3 14.84 -12.89 13.32
CA ALA A 3 14.00 -13.61 12.37
C ALA A 3 12.66 -12.90 12.20
N LEU A 4 12.23 -12.72 10.96
CA LEU A 4 10.91 -12.18 10.66
C LEU A 4 9.83 -13.08 11.23
N ARG A 5 8.82 -12.49 11.83
CA ARG A 5 7.61 -13.18 12.27
C ARG A 5 6.80 -13.69 11.06
N PRO A 6 5.97 -14.72 11.22
CA PRO A 6 5.21 -15.31 10.09
C PRO A 6 4.40 -14.29 9.29
N TRP A 7 3.75 -13.35 9.97
CA TRP A 7 2.97 -12.30 9.29
C TRP A 7 3.86 -11.29 8.54
N GLN A 8 5.09 -11.02 9.00
CA GLN A 8 6.07 -10.18 8.30
C GLN A 8 6.60 -10.89 7.05
N GLN A 9 6.86 -12.20 7.16
CA GLN A 9 7.20 -13.05 6.00
C GLN A 9 6.05 -13.08 4.99
N GLY A 10 4.80 -13.16 5.46
CA GLY A 10 3.59 -13.09 4.63
C GLY A 10 3.51 -11.79 3.84
N PHE A 11 3.83 -10.64 4.44
CA PHE A 11 3.88 -9.38 3.70
C PHE A 11 4.99 -9.36 2.62
N LEU A 12 6.16 -9.86 2.95
CA LEU A 12 7.24 -9.99 1.97
C LEU A 12 6.83 -10.89 0.80
N THR A 13 6.18 -12.02 1.09
CA THR A 13 5.64 -12.93 0.06
C THR A 13 4.65 -12.21 -0.85
N GLU A 14 3.76 -11.38 -0.27
CA GLU A 14 2.82 -10.57 -1.05
C GLU A 14 3.54 -9.55 -1.94
N CYS A 15 4.57 -8.88 -1.45
CA CYS A 15 5.40 -7.98 -2.26
C CYS A 15 6.05 -8.71 -3.44
N LEU A 16 6.60 -9.90 -3.20
CA LEU A 16 7.22 -10.72 -4.24
C LEU A 16 6.18 -11.21 -5.27
N ARG A 17 4.98 -11.57 -4.81
CA ARG A 17 3.86 -11.93 -5.68
C ARG A 17 3.44 -10.77 -6.58
N HIS A 18 3.33 -9.56 -6.01
CA HIS A 18 3.06 -8.33 -6.77
C HIS A 18 4.14 -8.06 -7.81
N TYR A 19 5.41 -8.17 -7.41
CA TYR A 19 6.53 -7.98 -8.33
C TYR A 19 6.48 -8.97 -9.51
N THR A 20 6.22 -10.25 -9.22
CA THR A 20 6.10 -11.29 -10.25
C THR A 20 4.92 -11.03 -11.20
N ASN A 21 3.81 -10.53 -10.67
CA ASN A 21 2.58 -10.31 -11.42
C ASN A 21 2.60 -9.03 -12.25
N TYR A 22 3.08 -7.92 -11.69
CA TYR A 22 2.98 -6.59 -12.29
C TYR A 22 4.33 -5.96 -12.67
N GLY A 23 5.45 -6.57 -12.30
CA GLY A 23 6.80 -5.97 -12.43
C GLY A 23 7.08 -4.86 -11.42
N ILE A 24 6.04 -4.30 -10.78
CA ILE A 24 6.14 -3.25 -9.77
C ILE A 24 5.25 -3.57 -8.58
N VAL A 25 5.57 -2.97 -7.43
CA VAL A 25 4.84 -3.20 -6.17
C VAL A 25 4.15 -1.92 -5.73
N ARG A 26 2.85 -2.02 -5.49
CA ARG A 26 1.96 -0.95 -5.04
C ARG A 26 1.07 -1.50 -3.92
N LEU A 27 1.54 -1.41 -2.67
CA LEU A 27 0.89 -2.04 -1.52
C LEU A 27 0.74 -1.08 -0.34
N LEU A 28 -0.39 -1.19 0.34
CA LEU A 28 -0.67 -0.61 1.65
C LEU A 28 -0.59 -1.71 2.71
N LEU A 29 0.30 -1.54 3.68
CA LEU A 29 0.37 -2.36 4.89
C LEU A 29 -0.39 -1.67 6.02
N ALA A 30 -1.54 -2.22 6.35
CA ALA A 30 -2.46 -1.69 7.36
C ALA A 30 -2.48 -2.57 8.63
N ASP A 31 -1.30 -2.89 9.14
CA ASP A 31 -1.14 -3.69 10.36
C ASP A 31 -1.39 -2.84 11.61
N GLU A 32 -2.03 -3.42 12.63
CA GLU A 32 -2.19 -2.77 13.93
C GLU A 32 -0.84 -2.38 14.56
N VAL A 33 -0.90 -1.46 15.52
CA VAL A 33 0.28 -1.01 16.27
C VAL A 33 0.96 -2.21 16.95
N GLY A 34 2.29 -2.23 16.93
CA GLY A 34 3.08 -3.29 17.59
C GLY A 34 3.33 -4.55 16.75
N LEU A 35 2.77 -4.67 15.55
CA LEU A 35 3.03 -5.80 14.64
C LEU A 35 4.34 -5.68 13.86
N GLY A 36 5.09 -4.60 14.05
CA GLY A 36 6.42 -4.41 13.44
C GLY A 36 6.39 -4.01 11.97
N LYS A 37 5.53 -3.05 11.61
CA LYS A 37 5.43 -2.49 10.24
C LYS A 37 6.77 -2.04 9.67
N THR A 38 7.59 -1.34 10.46
CA THR A 38 8.93 -0.89 10.08
C THR A 38 9.77 -2.03 9.50
N LEU A 39 9.78 -3.19 10.19
CA LEU A 39 10.54 -4.36 9.76
C LEU A 39 9.97 -4.99 8.49
N SER A 40 8.63 -5.08 8.38
CA SER A 40 7.97 -5.59 7.17
C SER A 40 8.29 -4.72 5.96
N LEU A 41 8.12 -3.40 6.09
CA LEU A 41 8.34 -2.44 5.00
C LEU A 41 9.84 -2.34 4.64
N GLY A 42 10.72 -2.28 5.64
CA GLY A 42 12.18 -2.22 5.43
C GLY A 42 12.72 -3.46 4.73
N THR A 43 12.28 -4.65 5.15
CA THR A 43 12.67 -5.91 4.50
C THR A 43 12.15 -6.00 3.08
N ALA A 44 10.89 -5.57 2.84
CA ALA A 44 10.32 -5.54 1.49
C ALA A 44 11.11 -4.59 0.57
N ALA A 45 11.46 -3.39 1.05
CA ALA A 45 12.28 -2.46 0.30
C ALA A 45 13.65 -3.03 -0.07
N LEU A 46 14.32 -3.71 0.88
CA LEU A 46 15.59 -4.40 0.61
C LEU A 46 15.42 -5.48 -0.47
N ALA A 47 14.40 -6.33 -0.34
CA ALA A 47 14.15 -7.40 -1.30
C ALA A 47 13.90 -6.86 -2.73
N LEU A 48 13.10 -5.80 -2.86
CA LEU A 48 12.83 -5.13 -4.13
C LEU A 48 14.11 -4.52 -4.73
N CYS A 49 14.96 -3.93 -3.90
CA CYS A 49 16.27 -3.44 -4.34
C CYS A 49 17.14 -4.56 -4.89
N LEU A 50 17.22 -5.69 -4.18
CA LEU A 50 18.06 -6.83 -4.59
C LEU A 50 17.55 -7.51 -5.86
N LEU A 51 16.25 -7.62 -6.04
CA LEU A 51 15.66 -8.14 -7.28
C LEU A 51 16.02 -7.26 -8.46
N ARG A 52 15.84 -5.96 -8.30
CA ARG A 52 16.12 -4.98 -9.33
C ARG A 52 17.61 -4.91 -9.71
N ASP A 53 18.52 -4.99 -8.73
CA ASP A 53 19.97 -4.96 -8.98
C ASP A 53 20.45 -6.11 -9.86
N ARG A 54 19.67 -7.21 -9.93
CA ARG A 54 19.94 -8.31 -10.85
C ARG A 54 19.50 -8.01 -12.29
N GLU A 55 18.50 -7.13 -12.46
CA GLU A 55 17.89 -6.84 -13.75
C GLU A 55 18.48 -5.57 -14.39
N GLU A 56 18.87 -4.58 -13.60
CA GLU A 56 19.36 -3.29 -14.09
C GLU A 56 20.77 -2.94 -13.60
N LYS A 57 21.53 -2.31 -14.48
CA LYS A 57 22.91 -1.86 -14.17
C LYS A 57 22.96 -0.61 -13.27
N ARG A 58 21.85 0.13 -13.10
CA ARG A 58 21.81 1.39 -12.37
C ARG A 58 20.92 1.27 -11.14
N GLN A 59 21.50 1.47 -9.97
CA GLN A 59 20.79 1.50 -8.71
C GLN A 59 19.99 2.81 -8.58
N LYS A 60 18.68 2.71 -8.33
CA LYS A 60 17.84 3.85 -7.98
C LYS A 60 17.78 4.02 -6.46
N PRO A 61 17.67 5.26 -5.96
CA PRO A 61 17.57 5.53 -4.53
C PRO A 61 16.27 4.98 -3.93
N VAL A 62 16.35 4.69 -2.63
CA VAL A 62 15.20 4.34 -1.79
C VAL A 62 15.01 5.45 -0.77
N VAL A 63 13.78 5.88 -0.58
CA VAL A 63 13.46 6.88 0.42
C VAL A 63 12.33 6.42 1.34
N ILE A 64 12.49 6.66 2.62
CA ILE A 64 11.50 6.42 3.67
C ILE A 64 11.04 7.78 4.19
N PHE A 65 9.78 8.10 3.98
CA PHE A 65 9.13 9.26 4.57
C PHE A 65 8.42 8.83 5.85
N ALA A 66 8.87 9.34 6.99
CA ALA A 66 8.30 9.03 8.29
C ALA A 66 8.03 10.32 9.09
N PRO A 67 7.12 10.30 10.09
CA PRO A 67 7.03 11.40 11.04
C PRO A 67 8.38 11.73 11.67
N ALA A 68 8.63 13.01 11.95
CA ALA A 68 9.93 13.46 12.50
C ALA A 68 10.35 12.68 13.76
N THR A 69 9.36 12.36 14.61
CA THR A 69 9.55 11.60 15.85
C THR A 69 9.90 10.12 15.63
N LEU A 70 9.67 9.59 14.43
CA LEU A 70 9.94 8.20 14.10
C LEU A 70 11.18 8.00 13.20
N CYS A 71 11.77 9.08 12.67
CA CYS A 71 12.91 8.96 11.75
C CYS A 71 14.13 8.29 12.39
N GLU A 72 14.44 8.61 13.65
CA GLU A 72 15.52 7.98 14.40
C GLU A 72 15.22 6.51 14.71
N GLN A 73 13.99 6.21 15.15
CA GLN A 73 13.57 4.84 15.38
C GLN A 73 13.67 4.00 14.09
N TRP A 74 13.26 4.55 12.94
CA TRP A 74 13.42 3.89 11.64
C TRP A 74 14.88 3.55 11.36
N GLN A 75 15.79 4.51 11.58
CA GLN A 75 17.23 4.31 11.37
C GLN A 75 17.78 3.21 12.28
N THR A 76 17.47 3.27 13.57
CA THR A 76 17.89 2.28 14.57
C THR A 76 17.36 0.88 14.24
N GLU A 77 16.07 0.75 13.94
CA GLU A 77 15.46 -0.56 13.63
C GLU A 77 16.02 -1.18 12.34
N MET A 78 16.25 -0.37 11.31
CA MET A 78 16.86 -0.83 10.05
C MET A 78 18.26 -1.40 10.28
N ILE A 79 19.06 -0.75 11.10
CA ILE A 79 20.46 -1.14 11.35
C ILE A 79 20.52 -2.29 12.35
N ASP A 80 19.95 -2.12 13.54
CA ASP A 80 20.12 -3.06 14.64
C ASP A 80 19.40 -4.39 14.41
N LYS A 81 18.21 -4.35 13.79
CA LYS A 81 17.40 -5.55 13.57
C LYS A 81 17.59 -6.17 12.20
N LEU A 82 17.75 -5.37 11.17
CA LEU A 82 17.84 -5.85 9.79
C LEU A 82 19.27 -5.82 9.22
N GLY A 83 20.20 -5.11 9.87
CA GLY A 83 21.57 -4.92 9.37
C GLY A 83 21.63 -4.10 8.09
N ILE A 84 20.62 -3.23 7.84
CA ILE A 84 20.50 -2.45 6.61
C ILE A 84 21.01 -1.03 6.86
N PRO A 85 22.14 -0.62 6.25
CA PRO A 85 22.67 0.73 6.40
C PRO A 85 21.71 1.76 5.77
N CYS A 86 21.37 2.81 6.52
CA CYS A 86 20.56 3.92 6.06
C CYS A 86 20.99 5.24 6.69
N ALA A 87 20.77 6.35 5.98
CA ALA A 87 21.07 7.70 6.45
C ALA A 87 19.77 8.46 6.76
N ARG A 88 19.84 9.35 7.73
CA ARG A 88 18.73 10.23 8.13
C ARG A 88 19.04 11.67 7.79
N TRP A 89 18.08 12.35 7.16
CA TRP A 89 18.19 13.77 6.84
C TRP A 89 17.94 14.66 8.08
N ASP A 90 18.94 15.45 8.44
CA ASP A 90 18.80 16.50 9.46
C ASP A 90 18.31 17.79 8.82
N THR A 91 17.09 18.19 9.17
CA THR A 91 16.44 19.37 8.60
C THR A 91 17.00 20.69 9.11
N GLN A 92 17.73 20.71 10.23
CA GLN A 92 18.36 21.91 10.78
C GLN A 92 19.77 22.10 10.19
N LYS A 93 20.59 21.07 10.27
CA LYS A 93 21.98 21.10 9.79
C LYS A 93 22.08 21.00 8.27
N LYS A 94 21.01 20.53 7.58
CA LYS A 94 20.97 20.27 6.11
C LYS A 94 22.05 19.28 5.67
N VAL A 95 22.17 18.18 6.39
CA VAL A 95 23.13 17.11 6.16
C VAL A 95 22.46 15.75 6.32
N TRP A 96 23.08 14.73 5.73
CA TRP A 96 22.77 13.34 6.03
C TRP A 96 23.57 12.90 7.26
N LEU A 97 22.89 12.22 8.18
CA LEU A 97 23.46 11.67 9.40
C LEU A 97 23.56 10.15 9.34
N ASP A 98 24.65 9.61 9.85
CA ASP A 98 24.78 8.19 10.18
C ASP A 98 24.08 7.85 11.53
N PRO A 99 24.06 6.58 11.96
CA PRO A 99 23.45 6.19 13.25
C PRO A 99 24.10 6.82 14.47
N GLU A 100 25.39 7.17 14.36
CA GLU A 100 26.16 7.81 15.42
C GLU A 100 26.02 9.35 15.42
N GLU A 101 25.01 9.89 14.71
CA GLU A 101 24.74 11.34 14.59
C GLU A 101 25.85 12.15 13.93
N ARG A 102 26.78 11.50 13.22
CA ARG A 102 27.84 12.18 12.47
C ARG A 102 27.33 12.57 11.09
N SER A 103 27.76 13.76 10.64
CA SER A 103 27.49 14.19 9.27
C SER A 103 28.30 13.36 8.27
N ILE A 104 27.60 12.74 7.32
CA ILE A 104 28.19 11.94 6.23
C ILE A 104 28.02 12.60 4.86
N SER A 105 27.55 13.86 4.83
CA SER A 105 27.45 14.68 3.61
C SER A 105 27.89 16.12 3.88
N PRO A 106 28.23 16.89 2.85
CA PRO A 106 28.32 18.34 2.96
C PRO A 106 26.99 18.94 3.43
N ALA A 107 27.04 20.15 4.00
CA ALA A 107 25.85 20.90 4.36
C ALA A 107 25.28 21.63 3.13
N GLY A 108 23.97 21.55 2.95
CA GLY A 108 23.24 22.22 1.85
C GLY A 108 21.91 21.56 1.58
N ARG A 109 20.89 22.36 1.25
CA ARG A 109 19.53 21.83 0.98
C ARG A 109 19.48 20.93 -0.24
N GLU A 110 20.33 21.22 -1.24
CA GLU A 110 20.50 20.41 -2.45
C GLU A 110 21.09 19.03 -2.16
N GLN A 111 21.80 18.87 -1.03
CA GLN A 111 22.40 17.58 -0.64
C GLN A 111 21.36 16.50 -0.29
N ILE A 112 20.09 16.86 -0.13
CA ILE A 112 19.02 15.89 0.13
C ILE A 112 18.89 14.86 -1.01
N VAL A 113 19.23 15.22 -2.25
CA VAL A 113 19.21 14.29 -3.40
C VAL A 113 20.43 13.40 -3.50
N SER A 114 21.49 13.70 -2.73
CA SER A 114 22.78 13.01 -2.74
C SER A 114 22.99 12.20 -1.48
N CYS A 115 22.00 11.38 -1.11
CA CYS A 115 22.14 10.50 0.05
C CYS A 115 23.38 9.60 -0.12
N PRO A 116 24.35 9.62 0.81
CA PRO A 116 25.56 8.82 0.69
C PRO A 116 25.32 7.32 0.79
N LEU A 117 24.19 6.93 1.40
CA LEU A 117 23.71 5.55 1.47
C LEU A 117 22.52 5.38 0.54
N ARG A 118 22.30 4.14 0.08
CA ARG A 118 21.21 3.85 -0.85
C ARG A 118 19.81 4.17 -0.29
N ILE A 119 19.66 4.06 1.03
CA ILE A 119 18.40 4.27 1.74
C ILE A 119 18.50 5.56 2.55
N GLY A 120 17.66 6.52 2.22
CA GLY A 120 17.52 7.77 2.95
C GLY A 120 16.20 7.83 3.73
N ILE A 121 16.25 8.37 4.95
CA ILE A 121 15.08 8.62 5.80
C ILE A 121 14.85 10.12 5.89
N VAL A 122 13.66 10.57 5.53
CA VAL A 122 13.29 11.99 5.48
C VAL A 122 11.99 12.21 6.23
N SER A 123 11.91 13.30 6.98
CA SER A 123 10.70 13.64 7.72
C SER A 123 9.56 14.07 6.80
N THR A 124 8.36 13.50 7.00
CA THR A 124 7.12 13.96 6.34
C THR A 124 6.79 15.42 6.67
N GLY A 125 7.19 15.93 7.84
CA GLY A 125 7.00 17.33 8.21
C GLY A 125 7.70 18.31 7.28
N LEU A 126 8.81 17.90 6.65
CA LEU A 126 9.49 18.70 5.63
C LEU A 126 8.68 18.78 4.32
N MET A 127 7.97 17.71 3.99
CA MET A 127 7.17 17.58 2.78
C MET A 127 5.83 18.34 2.86
N MET A 128 5.37 18.63 4.07
CA MET A 128 4.14 19.41 4.33
C MET A 128 4.33 20.93 4.18
N ARG A 129 5.52 21.37 3.80
CA ARG A 129 5.85 22.78 3.60
C ARG A 129 6.40 22.96 2.19
N ASP A 130 6.23 24.17 1.66
CA ASP A 130 6.97 24.53 0.45
C ASP A 130 8.43 24.77 0.83
N SER A 131 9.29 23.84 0.39
CA SER A 131 10.72 23.85 0.71
C SER A 131 11.56 23.52 -0.51
N LEU A 132 12.77 24.05 -0.58
CA LEU A 132 13.71 23.70 -1.66
C LEU A 132 14.06 22.22 -1.63
N GLU A 133 14.15 21.63 -0.45
CA GLU A 133 14.39 20.20 -0.28
C GLU A 133 13.29 19.35 -0.93
N LYS A 134 12.01 19.74 -0.79
CA LYS A 134 10.89 19.09 -1.47
C LYS A 134 11.04 19.19 -2.98
N GLN A 135 11.35 20.38 -3.50
CA GLN A 135 11.56 20.60 -4.93
C GLN A 135 12.73 19.76 -5.47
N HIS A 136 13.84 19.68 -4.73
CA HIS A 136 14.98 18.84 -5.10
C HIS A 136 14.60 17.35 -5.14
N LEU A 137 13.89 16.83 -4.14
CA LEU A 137 13.42 15.43 -4.13
C LEU A 137 12.50 15.13 -5.31
N MET A 138 11.66 16.08 -5.70
CA MET A 138 10.76 15.94 -6.86
C MET A 138 11.52 15.87 -8.21
N SER A 139 12.80 16.19 -8.26
CA SER A 139 13.63 16.00 -9.47
C SER A 139 14.12 14.55 -9.64
N LEU A 140 14.03 13.73 -8.61
CA LEU A 140 14.52 12.36 -8.63
C LEU A 140 13.45 11.35 -9.12
N ARG A 141 13.94 10.20 -9.55
CA ARG A 141 13.15 8.97 -9.71
C ARG A 141 13.64 7.94 -8.71
N PHE A 142 12.71 7.35 -7.98
CA PHE A 142 13.01 6.41 -6.91
C PHE A 142 12.76 4.97 -7.34
N GLY A 143 13.59 4.05 -6.84
CA GLY A 143 13.34 2.63 -6.94
C GLY A 143 12.21 2.20 -6.00
N VAL A 144 12.32 2.59 -4.73
CA VAL A 144 11.30 2.32 -3.72
C VAL A 144 11.02 3.58 -2.90
N VAL A 145 9.75 3.88 -2.70
CA VAL A 145 9.28 4.88 -1.74
C VAL A 145 8.46 4.19 -0.66
N ILE A 146 8.79 4.46 0.58
CA ILE A 146 7.97 4.11 1.75
C ILE A 146 7.38 5.39 2.32
N LEU A 147 6.07 5.41 2.58
CA LEU A 147 5.40 6.44 3.37
C LEU A 147 4.83 5.80 4.63
N ASP A 148 5.43 6.08 5.76
CA ASP A 148 4.94 5.64 7.06
C ASP A 148 3.92 6.62 7.63
N GLU A 149 2.99 6.11 8.45
CA GLU A 149 1.81 6.83 8.93
C GLU A 149 1.03 7.52 7.80
N ALA A 150 0.85 6.76 6.72
CA ALA A 150 0.26 7.23 5.47
C ALA A 150 -1.16 7.81 5.63
N HIS A 151 -1.91 7.43 6.67
CA HIS A 151 -3.23 7.98 6.99
C HIS A 151 -3.26 9.50 7.20
N LYS A 152 -2.08 10.11 7.40
CA LYS A 152 -1.96 11.58 7.48
C LYS A 152 -2.10 12.27 6.12
N ALA A 153 -1.90 11.52 5.03
CA ALA A 153 -2.10 11.97 3.65
C ALA A 153 -3.58 11.78 3.27
N ARG A 154 -4.37 12.84 3.34
CA ARG A 154 -5.83 12.77 3.15
C ARG A 154 -6.42 14.04 2.56
N ILE A 155 -7.64 13.93 2.05
CA ILE A 155 -8.47 15.08 1.67
C ILE A 155 -8.88 15.86 2.91
N ARG A 156 -8.77 17.19 2.84
CA ARG A 156 -9.13 18.10 3.93
C ARG A 156 -10.64 18.05 4.15
N GLN A 157 -11.00 17.84 5.40
CA GLN A 157 -12.39 17.84 5.85
C GLN A 157 -12.74 19.18 6.48
N GLY A 158 -14.05 19.53 6.49
CA GLY A 158 -14.55 20.72 7.14
C GLY A 158 -15.23 21.68 6.18
N PHE A 159 -15.52 22.90 6.69
CA PHE A 159 -16.15 23.98 5.94
C PHE A 159 -15.08 25.03 5.60
N GLY A 160 -15.07 25.51 4.36
CA GLY A 160 -14.16 26.55 3.90
C GLY A 160 -13.68 26.33 2.48
N ALA A 161 -12.88 27.27 1.97
CA ALA A 161 -12.40 27.25 0.58
C ALA A 161 -11.53 26.02 0.23
N ASP A 162 -10.88 25.42 1.23
CA ASP A 162 -9.99 24.26 1.06
C ASP A 162 -10.67 22.91 1.37
N ALA A 163 -11.96 22.90 1.74
CA ALA A 163 -12.70 21.67 1.97
C ALA A 163 -12.77 20.83 0.68
N GLY A 164 -12.51 19.52 0.80
CA GLY A 164 -12.46 18.63 -0.38
C GLY A 164 -11.15 18.68 -1.18
N SER A 165 -10.19 19.54 -0.81
CA SER A 165 -8.86 19.55 -1.43
C SER A 165 -7.88 18.58 -0.73
N PRO A 166 -6.88 18.01 -1.44
CA PRO A 166 -5.83 17.24 -0.79
C PRO A 166 -5.03 18.11 0.18
N ASN A 167 -4.64 17.55 1.32
CA ASN A 167 -3.66 18.20 2.15
C ASN A 167 -2.26 18.12 1.50
N GLU A 168 -1.31 18.92 2.00
CA GLU A 168 0.03 19.01 1.44
C GLU A 168 0.74 17.64 1.37
N LEU A 169 0.52 16.78 2.36
CA LEU A 169 1.12 15.46 2.38
C LEU A 169 0.51 14.54 1.31
N LEU A 170 -0.80 14.60 1.09
CA LEU A 170 -1.45 13.81 0.03
C LEU A 170 -1.02 14.28 -1.36
N ALA A 171 -0.96 15.59 -1.57
CA ALA A 171 -0.47 16.16 -2.83
C ALA A 171 0.97 15.71 -3.12
N PHE A 172 1.86 15.84 -2.12
CA PHE A 172 3.23 15.35 -2.21
C PHE A 172 3.30 13.83 -2.45
N ALA A 173 2.53 13.03 -1.69
CA ALA A 173 2.55 11.58 -1.80
C ALA A 173 2.12 11.09 -3.19
N ARG A 174 1.11 11.72 -3.79
CA ARG A 174 0.68 11.43 -5.16
C ARG A 174 1.78 11.74 -6.18
N GLU A 175 2.43 12.89 -6.03
CA GLU A 175 3.48 13.32 -6.95
C GLU A 175 4.73 12.42 -6.85
N ILE A 176 5.18 12.08 -5.63
CA ILE A 176 6.35 11.21 -5.43
C ILE A 176 6.06 9.78 -5.89
N ALA A 177 4.85 9.28 -5.68
CA ALA A 177 4.42 7.96 -6.15
C ALA A 177 4.45 7.85 -7.69
N ALA A 178 4.08 8.91 -8.40
CA ALA A 178 4.17 8.98 -9.87
C ALA A 178 5.63 8.92 -10.40
N ARG A 179 6.61 9.22 -9.55
CA ARG A 179 8.05 9.21 -9.86
C ARG A 179 8.78 7.98 -9.32
N SER A 180 8.04 7.02 -8.77
CA SER A 180 8.58 5.87 -8.07
C SER A 180 8.13 4.58 -8.74
N GLU A 181 9.02 3.60 -8.79
CA GLU A 181 8.66 2.28 -9.31
C GLU A 181 7.83 1.52 -8.31
N HIS A 182 8.37 1.32 -7.11
CA HIS A 182 7.66 0.65 -6.04
C HIS A 182 7.20 1.67 -5.00
N VAL A 183 5.95 1.53 -4.53
CA VAL A 183 5.38 2.35 -3.48
C VAL A 183 4.78 1.46 -2.40
N LEU A 184 5.29 1.62 -1.19
CA LEU A 184 4.83 0.93 0.00
C LEU A 184 4.29 1.97 0.99
N LEU A 185 3.04 1.83 1.37
CA LEU A 185 2.42 2.67 2.38
C LEU A 185 2.28 1.89 3.68
N GLY A 186 2.55 2.52 4.80
CA GLY A 186 2.38 1.95 6.14
C GLY A 186 1.42 2.76 6.99
N THR A 187 0.46 2.12 7.63
CA THR A 187 -0.42 2.76 8.63
C THR A 187 -0.98 1.73 9.60
N ALA A 188 -1.34 2.16 10.79
CA ALA A 188 -2.14 1.34 11.70
C ALA A 188 -3.66 1.59 11.57
N THR A 189 -4.04 2.71 10.97
CA THR A 189 -5.41 3.20 10.87
C THR A 189 -5.72 3.64 9.44
N PRO A 190 -5.95 2.69 8.50
CA PRO A 190 -6.22 3.02 7.11
C PRO A 190 -7.54 3.80 6.94
N ILE A 191 -8.47 3.61 7.86
CA ILE A 191 -9.74 4.34 7.97
C ILE A 191 -9.75 5.04 9.32
N GLN A 192 -9.79 6.37 9.33
CA GLN A 192 -9.83 7.15 10.56
C GLN A 192 -11.24 7.63 10.90
N THR A 193 -11.88 8.30 9.97
CA THR A 193 -13.18 8.93 10.17
C THR A 193 -14.23 8.40 9.21
N ARG A 194 -13.84 8.07 7.99
CA ARG A 194 -14.76 7.63 6.94
C ARG A 194 -14.11 6.52 6.10
N PRO A 195 -14.91 5.60 5.58
CA PRO A 195 -14.41 4.57 4.67
C PRO A 195 -13.66 5.13 3.45
N GLU A 196 -14.03 6.35 3.00
CA GLU A 196 -13.41 7.05 1.87
C GLU A 196 -11.94 7.42 2.12
N ASP A 197 -11.51 7.49 3.39
CA ASP A 197 -10.10 7.73 3.74
C ASP A 197 -9.17 6.67 3.10
N LEU A 198 -9.69 5.45 2.86
CA LEU A 198 -8.97 4.38 2.18
C LEU A 198 -8.69 4.72 0.70
N TRP A 199 -9.60 5.44 0.03
CA TRP A 199 -9.42 5.87 -1.36
C TRP A 199 -8.28 6.87 -1.53
N ASP A 200 -8.07 7.72 -0.54
CA ASP A 200 -6.91 8.63 -0.56
C ASP A 200 -5.60 7.83 -0.61
N LEU A 201 -5.48 6.78 0.20
CA LEU A 201 -4.30 5.92 0.27
C LEU A 201 -4.12 5.08 -0.99
N VAL A 202 -5.19 4.41 -1.45
CA VAL A 202 -5.14 3.60 -2.67
C VAL A 202 -4.94 4.49 -3.90
N GLY A 203 -5.45 5.72 -3.87
CA GLY A 203 -5.19 6.74 -4.89
C GLY A 203 -3.72 7.17 -4.98
N ILE A 204 -2.94 7.10 -3.89
CA ILE A 204 -1.48 7.27 -3.95
C ILE A 204 -0.84 6.09 -4.71
N LEU A 205 -1.26 4.86 -4.40
CA LEU A 205 -0.74 3.66 -5.07
C LEU A 205 -1.03 3.64 -6.57
N HIS A 206 -2.15 4.26 -6.98
CA HIS A 206 -2.59 4.32 -8.37
C HIS A 206 -1.74 5.24 -9.25
N GLN A 207 -0.96 6.15 -8.68
CA GLN A 207 -0.22 7.16 -9.45
C GLN A 207 0.88 6.59 -10.35
N GLY A 208 1.16 7.29 -11.46
CA GLY A 208 2.21 6.90 -12.41
C GLY A 208 1.94 5.54 -13.04
N ASP A 209 2.88 4.62 -12.93
CA ASP A 209 2.76 3.25 -13.46
C ASP A 209 1.79 2.36 -12.66
N GLY A 210 1.13 2.93 -11.63
CA GLY A 210 0.17 2.23 -10.77
C GLY A 210 -1.26 2.12 -11.31
N SER A 211 -1.52 2.39 -12.60
CA SER A 211 -2.87 2.37 -13.19
C SER A 211 -3.61 1.02 -13.02
N PHE A 212 -2.91 -0.06 -12.79
CA PHE A 212 -3.49 -1.37 -12.50
C PHE A 212 -4.13 -1.46 -11.09
N VAL A 213 -3.92 -0.47 -10.23
CA VAL A 213 -4.46 -0.47 -8.86
C VAL A 213 -5.97 -0.19 -8.88
N LEU A 214 -6.41 0.93 -9.45
CA LEU A 214 -7.83 1.30 -9.53
C LEU A 214 -8.43 1.16 -10.95
N GLY A 215 -7.61 0.81 -11.92
CA GLY A 215 -8.06 0.70 -13.31
C GLY A 215 -7.91 1.99 -14.11
N ASN A 216 -8.54 2.03 -15.27
CA ASN A 216 -8.57 3.20 -16.13
C ASN A 216 -9.47 4.30 -15.54
N ASP A 217 -9.39 5.53 -16.08
CA ASP A 217 -10.15 6.70 -15.60
C ASP A 217 -11.67 6.50 -15.57
N PHE A 218 -12.21 5.58 -16.38
CA PHE A 218 -13.64 5.21 -16.37
C PHE A 218 -14.00 4.11 -15.38
N ALA A 219 -13.03 3.53 -14.67
CA ALA A 219 -13.31 2.45 -13.73
C ALA A 219 -14.08 2.98 -12.51
N LYS A 220 -15.12 2.26 -12.14
CA LYS A 220 -16.02 2.58 -11.01
C LYS A 220 -15.30 2.64 -9.65
N TRP A 221 -14.13 2.02 -9.58
CA TRP A 221 -13.31 1.94 -8.36
C TRP A 221 -12.68 3.26 -7.93
N HIS A 222 -12.66 4.27 -8.81
CA HIS A 222 -12.16 5.61 -8.48
C HIS A 222 -13.11 6.39 -7.56
N THR A 223 -14.39 6.08 -7.62
CA THR A 223 -15.44 6.84 -6.94
C THR A 223 -15.94 6.08 -5.72
N PRO A 224 -15.69 6.55 -4.48
CA PRO A 224 -16.16 5.89 -3.26
C PRO A 224 -17.68 5.64 -3.27
N ASP A 225 -18.45 6.62 -3.70
CA ASP A 225 -19.93 6.54 -3.74
C ASP A 225 -20.45 5.41 -4.64
N GLU A 226 -19.72 5.04 -5.69
CA GLU A 226 -20.07 3.92 -6.57
C GLU A 226 -19.53 2.57 -6.06
N ALA A 227 -18.32 2.55 -5.54
CA ALA A 227 -17.62 1.32 -5.17
C ALA A 227 -17.97 0.82 -3.76
N LEU A 228 -18.15 1.73 -2.79
CA LEU A 228 -18.38 1.35 -1.38
C LEU A 228 -19.65 0.54 -1.18
N PRO A 229 -20.83 0.90 -1.78
CA PRO A 229 -22.05 0.11 -1.63
C PRO A 229 -21.91 -1.33 -2.16
N ILE A 230 -21.08 -1.52 -3.20
CA ILE A 230 -20.81 -2.84 -3.79
C ILE A 230 -19.89 -3.66 -2.88
N ILE A 231 -18.80 -3.06 -2.40
CA ILE A 231 -17.84 -3.75 -1.52
C ILE A 231 -18.48 -4.12 -0.18
N SER A 232 -19.36 -3.26 0.34
CA SER A 232 -20.09 -3.52 1.60
C SER A 232 -21.28 -4.46 1.43
N GLY A 233 -21.68 -4.79 0.19
CA GLY A 233 -22.85 -5.63 -0.08
C GLY A 233 -24.18 -4.92 0.11
N GLN A 234 -24.17 -3.59 0.22
CA GLN A 234 -25.38 -2.76 0.34
C GLN A 234 -26.09 -2.56 -1.02
N GLN A 235 -25.36 -2.67 -2.11
CA GLN A 235 -25.89 -2.59 -3.46
C GLN A 235 -25.67 -3.90 -4.19
N ASP A 236 -26.74 -4.45 -4.76
CA ASP A 236 -26.62 -5.62 -5.62
C ASP A 236 -26.24 -5.22 -7.06
N ILE A 237 -25.66 -6.17 -7.80
CA ILE A 237 -25.18 -5.97 -9.17
C ILE A 237 -26.24 -6.41 -10.15
N THR A 238 -26.72 -5.46 -10.94
CA THR A 238 -27.79 -5.67 -11.90
C THR A 238 -27.24 -6.17 -13.25
N GLY A 239 -27.24 -7.50 -13.43
CA GLY A 239 -26.90 -8.11 -14.72
C GLY A 239 -25.40 -8.18 -15.05
N LEU A 240 -25.10 -8.93 -16.11
CA LEU A 240 -23.74 -9.23 -16.55
C LEU A 240 -22.98 -7.99 -17.05
N GLY A 241 -23.68 -7.04 -17.68
CA GLY A 241 -23.08 -5.80 -18.16
C GLY A 241 -22.52 -4.94 -17.03
N HIS A 242 -23.27 -4.77 -15.95
CA HIS A 242 -22.80 -4.03 -14.77
C HIS A 242 -21.62 -4.75 -14.08
N ALA A 243 -21.70 -6.07 -13.97
CA ALA A 243 -20.57 -6.86 -13.46
C ALA A 243 -19.31 -6.72 -14.34
N TRP A 244 -19.47 -6.65 -15.65
CA TRP A 244 -18.35 -6.46 -16.58
C TRP A 244 -17.69 -5.10 -16.40
N GLU A 245 -18.45 -4.03 -16.24
CA GLU A 245 -17.90 -2.69 -15.97
C GLU A 245 -17.03 -2.64 -14.71
N LEU A 246 -17.38 -3.41 -13.70
CA LEU A 246 -16.59 -3.53 -12.47
C LEU A 246 -15.35 -4.44 -12.63
N LEU A 247 -15.47 -5.50 -13.43
CA LEU A 247 -14.40 -6.51 -13.55
C LEU A 247 -13.32 -6.12 -14.55
N ARG A 248 -13.68 -5.46 -15.68
CA ARG A 248 -12.78 -5.23 -16.80
C ARG A 248 -11.64 -4.26 -16.52
N SER A 249 -11.77 -3.41 -15.49
CA SER A 249 -10.74 -2.43 -15.16
C SER A 249 -10.78 -2.08 -13.67
N PRO A 250 -9.80 -2.57 -12.87
CA PRO A 250 -8.69 -3.43 -13.26
C PRO A 250 -9.11 -4.91 -13.33
N LEU A 251 -8.85 -5.54 -14.47
CA LEU A 251 -9.10 -6.97 -14.68
C LEU A 251 -8.12 -7.79 -13.82
N PRO A 252 -8.62 -8.73 -12.98
CA PRO A 252 -7.76 -9.57 -12.18
C PRO A 252 -6.77 -10.38 -13.03
N LEU A 253 -5.54 -10.53 -12.58
CA LEU A 253 -4.58 -11.41 -13.22
C LEU A 253 -4.89 -12.87 -12.87
N VAL A 254 -4.71 -13.77 -13.83
CA VAL A 254 -4.94 -15.20 -13.62
C VAL A 254 -4.14 -15.75 -12.44
N ARG A 255 -2.90 -15.27 -12.28
CA ARG A 255 -2.01 -15.67 -11.19
C ARG A 255 -2.33 -15.02 -9.84
N SER A 256 -3.15 -13.97 -9.81
CA SER A 256 -3.48 -13.27 -8.57
C SER A 256 -4.62 -13.89 -7.79
N THR A 257 -5.37 -14.82 -8.37
CA THR A 257 -6.44 -15.54 -7.69
C THR A 257 -6.06 -16.99 -7.38
N GLU A 258 -6.37 -17.42 -6.15
CA GLU A 258 -6.13 -18.79 -5.69
C GLU A 258 -7.29 -19.74 -6.08
N GLU A 259 -8.48 -19.20 -6.29
CA GLU A 259 -9.67 -19.99 -6.59
C GLU A 259 -9.64 -20.54 -8.03
N PRO A 260 -9.68 -21.88 -8.23
CA PRO A 260 -9.51 -22.49 -9.56
C PRO A 260 -10.57 -22.05 -10.58
N ARG A 261 -11.81 -21.80 -10.15
CA ARG A 261 -12.90 -21.38 -11.04
C ARG A 261 -12.74 -19.92 -11.49
N ALA A 262 -12.45 -19.01 -10.57
CA ALA A 262 -12.15 -17.63 -10.91
C ALA A 262 -10.93 -17.54 -11.83
N ARG A 263 -9.91 -18.40 -11.60
CA ARG A 263 -8.76 -18.52 -12.48
C ARG A 263 -9.16 -18.95 -13.89
N ARG A 264 -10.07 -19.93 -14.03
CA ARG A 264 -10.60 -20.38 -15.31
C ARG A 264 -11.34 -19.25 -16.05
N LEU A 265 -12.20 -18.51 -15.34
CA LEU A 265 -12.91 -17.36 -15.87
C LEU A 265 -11.94 -16.28 -16.39
N PHE A 266 -10.95 -15.88 -15.57
CA PHE A 266 -9.99 -14.85 -15.98
C PHE A 266 -9.10 -15.29 -17.13
N SER A 267 -8.80 -16.61 -17.24
CA SER A 267 -8.09 -17.16 -18.39
C SER A 267 -8.94 -17.11 -19.68
N ALA A 268 -10.21 -17.48 -19.59
CA ALA A 268 -11.14 -17.42 -20.72
C ALA A 268 -11.34 -15.99 -21.22
N ILE A 269 -11.56 -15.04 -20.32
CA ILE A 269 -11.69 -13.61 -20.65
C ILE A 269 -10.44 -13.12 -21.39
N ARG A 270 -9.24 -13.46 -20.91
CA ARG A 270 -7.98 -13.04 -21.53
C ARG A 270 -7.77 -13.64 -22.90
N GLN A 271 -8.16 -14.90 -23.07
CA GLN A 271 -8.09 -15.59 -24.34
C GLN A 271 -9.03 -14.95 -25.38
N ASP A 272 -10.28 -14.69 -25.02
CA ASP A 272 -11.26 -14.06 -25.93
C ASP A 272 -10.82 -12.66 -26.38
N LEU A 273 -10.20 -11.91 -25.48
CA LEU A 273 -9.82 -10.52 -25.74
C LEU A 273 -8.37 -10.36 -26.23
N ASP A 274 -7.66 -11.45 -26.44
CA ASP A 274 -6.22 -11.47 -26.80
C ASP A 274 -5.39 -10.56 -25.85
N LEU A 275 -5.59 -10.74 -24.54
CA LEU A 275 -4.91 -9.97 -23.51
C LEU A 275 -3.74 -10.76 -22.93
N GLY A 276 -2.57 -10.14 -22.92
CA GLY A 276 -1.40 -10.71 -22.24
C GLY A 276 -1.65 -10.90 -20.72
N ASP A 277 -0.93 -11.86 -20.13
CA ASP A 277 -1.11 -12.28 -18.72
C ASP A 277 -0.97 -11.16 -17.69
N THR A 278 -0.20 -10.13 -17.99
CA THR A 278 0.10 -9.01 -17.07
C THR A 278 -0.75 -7.77 -17.30
N LYS A 279 -1.58 -7.75 -18.36
CA LYS A 279 -2.40 -6.57 -18.66
C LYS A 279 -3.62 -6.51 -17.74
N ALA A 280 -3.66 -5.48 -16.89
CA ALA A 280 -4.70 -5.33 -15.89
C ALA A 280 -5.89 -4.46 -16.35
N ASN A 281 -5.75 -3.66 -17.40
CA ASN A 281 -6.78 -2.73 -17.84
C ASN A 281 -7.34 -3.12 -19.21
N CYS A 282 -8.66 -3.19 -19.31
CA CYS A 282 -9.37 -3.56 -20.52
C CYS A 282 -10.49 -2.55 -20.82
N ASN A 283 -10.55 -2.06 -22.07
CA ASN A 283 -11.58 -1.13 -22.55
C ASN A 283 -12.63 -1.82 -23.42
N ARG A 284 -12.49 -3.15 -23.62
CA ARG A 284 -13.37 -3.91 -24.51
C ARG A 284 -14.77 -4.06 -23.91
N PRO A 285 -15.83 -4.00 -24.73
CA PRO A 285 -17.20 -4.21 -24.27
C PRO A 285 -17.44 -5.71 -23.98
N LEU A 286 -18.48 -5.99 -23.20
CA LEU A 286 -18.90 -7.37 -22.88
C LEU A 286 -19.20 -8.20 -24.14
N THR A 287 -19.66 -7.56 -25.22
CA THR A 287 -19.99 -8.20 -26.49
C THR A 287 -18.80 -8.85 -27.20
N ASP A 288 -17.58 -8.47 -26.83
CA ASP A 288 -16.36 -9.04 -27.37
C ASP A 288 -15.99 -10.38 -26.72
N LEU A 289 -16.64 -10.74 -25.62
CA LEU A 289 -16.50 -12.07 -25.02
C LEU A 289 -17.35 -13.09 -25.79
N SER A 290 -16.84 -14.32 -25.93
CA SER A 290 -17.58 -15.45 -26.46
C SER A 290 -18.82 -15.75 -25.63
N ILE A 291 -19.76 -16.47 -26.19
CA ILE A 291 -20.98 -16.91 -25.47
C ILE A 291 -20.58 -17.76 -24.28
N GLU A 292 -19.65 -18.70 -24.49
CA GLU A 292 -19.14 -19.61 -23.47
C GLU A 292 -18.50 -18.88 -22.30
N THR A 293 -17.72 -17.84 -22.57
CA THR A 293 -17.08 -17.04 -21.50
C THR A 293 -18.11 -16.19 -20.75
N ARG A 294 -19.14 -15.67 -21.42
CA ARG A 294 -20.24 -14.94 -20.76
C ARG A 294 -21.05 -15.86 -19.83
N GLU A 295 -21.37 -17.08 -20.31
CA GLU A 295 -22.06 -18.10 -19.50
C GLU A 295 -21.21 -18.48 -18.28
N LEU A 296 -19.91 -18.71 -18.44
CA LEU A 296 -18.99 -18.99 -17.34
C LEU A 296 -18.94 -17.84 -16.33
N PHE A 297 -18.98 -16.59 -16.80
CA PHE A 297 -19.00 -15.41 -15.92
C PHE A 297 -20.32 -15.32 -15.15
N GLU A 298 -21.45 -15.57 -15.81
CA GLU A 298 -22.76 -15.58 -15.17
C GLU A 298 -22.87 -16.69 -14.12
N GLU A 299 -22.43 -17.92 -14.43
CA GLU A 299 -22.35 -19.04 -13.49
C GLU A 299 -21.50 -18.69 -12.23
N GLU A 300 -20.36 -18.03 -12.42
CA GLU A 300 -19.49 -17.66 -11.29
C GLU A 300 -20.11 -16.55 -10.42
N LEU A 301 -20.86 -15.63 -11.01
CA LEU A 301 -21.62 -14.62 -10.28
C LEU A 301 -22.79 -15.22 -9.50
N GLU A 302 -23.54 -16.15 -10.10
CA GLU A 302 -24.74 -16.77 -9.50
C GLU A 302 -24.42 -17.81 -8.44
N ARG A 303 -23.31 -18.49 -8.56
CA ARG A 303 -22.84 -19.48 -7.58
C ARG A 303 -22.66 -18.90 -6.19
N ARG A 304 -22.43 -17.61 -6.08
CA ARG A 304 -22.31 -16.91 -4.81
C ARG A 304 -23.67 -16.41 -4.34
N ILE A 305 -23.84 -16.30 -3.04
CA ILE A 305 -25.12 -15.93 -2.39
C ILE A 305 -25.69 -14.63 -2.99
N SER A 306 -24.80 -13.73 -3.43
CA SER A 306 -25.17 -12.55 -4.21
C SER A 306 -24.02 -12.21 -5.19
N LYS A 307 -24.34 -11.51 -6.29
CA LYS A 307 -23.33 -11.01 -7.22
C LYS A 307 -22.36 -10.04 -6.54
N ALA A 308 -22.82 -9.30 -5.53
CA ALA A 308 -21.98 -8.45 -4.69
C ALA A 308 -20.90 -9.24 -3.95
N THR A 309 -21.18 -10.48 -3.51
CA THR A 309 -20.18 -11.33 -2.82
C THR A 309 -18.97 -11.65 -3.70
N PHE A 310 -19.15 -11.74 -5.03
CA PHE A 310 -18.02 -11.88 -5.95
C PHE A 310 -17.08 -10.67 -5.83
N PHE A 311 -17.63 -9.45 -5.89
CA PHE A 311 -16.83 -8.22 -5.83
C PHE A 311 -16.35 -7.83 -4.44
N GLN A 312 -16.91 -8.38 -3.37
CA GLN A 312 -16.33 -8.27 -2.03
C GLN A 312 -14.95 -8.96 -1.95
N ARG A 313 -14.71 -9.98 -2.76
CA ARG A 313 -13.43 -10.69 -2.85
C ARG A 313 -12.56 -10.24 -4.02
N GLU A 314 -13.18 -10.05 -5.18
CA GLU A 314 -12.50 -9.70 -6.43
C GLU A 314 -12.54 -8.19 -6.68
N ASN A 315 -11.96 -7.40 -5.78
CA ASN A 315 -11.89 -5.95 -5.89
C ASN A 315 -10.44 -5.45 -5.72
N PRO A 316 -10.14 -4.22 -6.16
CA PRO A 316 -8.81 -3.64 -6.06
C PRO A 316 -8.26 -3.58 -4.63
N PHE A 317 -9.10 -3.31 -3.64
CA PHE A 317 -8.66 -3.12 -2.26
C PHE A 317 -8.11 -4.42 -1.67
N THR A 318 -8.76 -5.56 -1.93
CA THR A 318 -8.28 -6.86 -1.47
C THR A 318 -6.93 -7.26 -2.06
N ARG A 319 -6.57 -6.71 -3.23
CA ARG A 319 -5.30 -6.99 -3.90
C ARG A 319 -4.16 -6.07 -3.46
N HIS A 320 -4.48 -4.85 -3.01
CA HIS A 320 -3.49 -3.80 -2.75
C HIS A 320 -3.40 -3.40 -1.29
N VAL A 321 -4.27 -3.93 -0.42
CA VAL A 321 -4.30 -3.63 1.01
C VAL A 321 -4.09 -4.90 1.82
N VAL A 322 -3.00 -4.95 2.55
CA VAL A 322 -2.72 -6.01 3.53
C VAL A 322 -3.14 -5.48 4.90
N LEU A 323 -4.23 -6.01 5.42
CA LEU A 323 -4.78 -5.64 6.73
C LEU A 323 -4.65 -6.84 7.68
N ARG A 324 -4.03 -6.62 8.84
CA ARG A 324 -3.95 -7.63 9.90
C ARG A 324 -4.28 -7.01 11.24
N LYS A 325 -5.17 -7.68 11.94
CA LYS A 325 -5.52 -7.35 13.31
C LYS A 325 -4.79 -8.28 14.27
N ARG A 326 -4.47 -7.76 15.43
CA ARG A 326 -3.82 -8.53 16.49
C ARG A 326 -4.68 -9.73 16.91
N THR A 327 -5.98 -9.51 17.06
CA THR A 327 -6.96 -10.56 17.42
C THR A 327 -6.93 -11.74 16.43
N ASP A 328 -6.86 -11.47 15.13
CA ASP A 328 -6.84 -12.51 14.10
C ASP A 328 -5.57 -13.35 14.18
N LEU A 329 -4.42 -12.70 14.51
CA LEU A 329 -3.14 -13.39 14.70
C LEU A 329 -3.10 -14.19 15.99
N GLU A 330 -3.73 -13.71 17.05
CA GLU A 330 -3.88 -14.43 18.33
C GLU A 330 -4.80 -15.66 18.17
N ASP A 331 -5.92 -15.51 17.48
CA ASP A 331 -6.88 -16.60 17.26
C ASP A 331 -6.33 -17.67 16.30
N SER A 332 -5.46 -17.29 15.35
CA SER A 332 -4.75 -18.24 14.50
C SER A 332 -3.50 -18.86 15.16
N GLY A 333 -3.18 -18.50 16.41
CA GLY A 333 -2.01 -19.01 17.13
C GLY A 333 -0.66 -18.49 16.64
N LEU A 334 -0.66 -17.50 15.76
CA LEU A 334 0.58 -16.87 15.25
C LEU A 334 1.15 -15.86 16.24
N LEU A 335 0.32 -15.30 17.11
CA LEU A 335 0.71 -14.38 18.17
C LEU A 335 0.19 -14.91 19.51
N PRO A 336 1.00 -14.93 20.59
CA PRO A 336 0.50 -15.31 21.91
C PRO A 336 -0.53 -14.28 22.40
N LYS A 337 -1.62 -14.77 22.99
CA LYS A 337 -2.59 -13.90 23.68
C LYS A 337 -1.89 -13.22 24.85
N ILE A 338 -1.96 -11.90 24.91
CA ILE A 338 -1.50 -11.16 26.08
C ILE A 338 -2.61 -11.24 27.12
N GLY A 339 -2.37 -12.01 28.18
CA GLY A 339 -3.16 -11.91 29.40
C GLY A 339 -2.92 -10.54 30.03
N VAL A 340 -3.97 -9.78 30.26
CA VAL A 340 -3.89 -8.60 31.12
C VAL A 340 -4.05 -9.09 32.54
N ASP A 341 -2.94 -9.27 33.25
CA ASP A 341 -2.98 -9.39 34.70
C ASP A 341 -3.26 -8.01 35.27
N LEU A 342 -4.50 -7.79 35.66
CA LEU A 342 -4.87 -6.59 36.42
C LEU A 342 -4.23 -6.69 37.82
N HIS A 343 -3.09 -6.03 37.97
CA HIS A 343 -2.58 -5.69 39.31
C HIS A 343 -3.09 -4.26 39.65
N PRO A 344 -3.66 -4.07 40.83
CA PRO A 344 -3.73 -4.94 42.02
C PRO A 344 -4.88 -5.96 42.02
N ASP A 345 -4.76 -6.96 42.91
CA ASP A 345 -5.71 -8.04 43.09
C ASP A 345 -7.17 -7.58 43.01
N ARG A 346 -8.07 -8.49 42.55
CA ARG A 346 -9.51 -8.22 42.33
C ARG A 346 -10.24 -7.60 43.51
N GLU A 347 -9.70 -7.65 44.72
CA GLU A 347 -10.26 -7.04 45.94
C GLU A 347 -10.02 -5.52 45.96
N LEU A 348 -8.87 -5.01 45.51
CA LEU A 348 -8.57 -3.58 45.41
C LEU A 348 -9.29 -2.89 44.25
N ALA A 349 -9.59 -3.60 43.18
CA ALA A 349 -10.30 -3.04 42.02
C ALA A 349 -11.78 -2.73 42.35
N ARG A 350 -12.36 -3.32 43.39
CA ARG A 350 -13.72 -3.01 43.86
C ARG A 350 -13.82 -1.70 44.64
N ASP A 351 -12.74 -1.26 45.26
CA ASP A 351 -12.71 -0.02 46.03
C ASP A 351 -12.43 1.23 45.17
N VAL A 352 -11.92 1.08 43.98
CA VAL A 352 -11.65 2.20 43.00
C VAL A 352 -12.91 2.49 42.15
N GLN A 353 -13.93 1.63 42.15
CA GLN A 353 -15.19 1.84 41.45
C GLN A 353 -16.31 2.43 42.33
N ARG A 354 -16.02 2.80 43.58
CA ARG A 354 -16.88 3.58 44.47
C ARG A 354 -16.27 4.98 44.67
#